data_5bb906724f663c823e10234effe0c019
#
_entry.id   5bb906724f663c823e10234effe0c019
#
_cell.length_a   1.000
_cell.length_b   1.000
_cell.length_c   1.000
_cell.angle_alpha   90.00
_cell.angle_beta   90.00
_cell.angle_gamma   90.00
#
_symmetry.space_group_name_H-M   'P 1'
#
loop_
_entity.id
_entity.type
_entity.pdbx_description
1 polymer ?
#
loop_
_entity_poly.entity_id
_entity_poly.type
_entity_poly.pdbx_seq_one_letter_code
_entity_poly.pdbx_strand_id
1 'polypeptide(L)'
;MRLLKLAAAGLALLSFMALPDAQAQTSADEARKLFVNGVAPLPACALCHTLKSAGATGQIGPDLDDLRPDADRVEKALRNGIGPMPSFRTLSEAQIRLLATYVAATAGTP
;
A
#
# COMPACT_ATOMS: atom_id res chain seq x y z
N MET A 1 -55.51 -4.77 -41.34
CA MET A 1 -55.08 -4.98 -39.95
C MET A 1 -53.56 -4.98 -39.90
N ARG A 2 -52.98 -3.91 -39.42
CA ARG A 2 -51.52 -3.82 -39.24
C ARG A 2 -51.23 -4.15 -37.81
N LEU A 3 -50.55 -5.28 -37.57
CA LEU A 3 -50.02 -5.66 -36.27
C LEU A 3 -48.79 -4.82 -35.96
N LEU A 4 -48.91 -3.89 -35.01
CA LEU A 4 -47.80 -3.18 -34.41
C LEU A 4 -47.03 -4.15 -33.53
N LYS A 5 -45.87 -4.60 -34.01
CA LYS A 5 -44.91 -5.30 -33.17
C LYS A 5 -44.19 -4.27 -32.30
N LEU A 6 -44.61 -4.17 -31.05
CA LEU A 6 -43.86 -3.48 -30.03
C LEU A 6 -42.60 -4.32 -29.72
N ALA A 7 -41.48 -3.88 -30.24
CA ALA A 7 -40.20 -4.40 -29.79
C ALA A 7 -39.87 -3.77 -28.41
N ALA A 8 -40.00 -4.55 -27.36
CA ALA A 8 -39.51 -4.16 -26.04
C ALA A 8 -37.98 -4.18 -26.10
N ALA A 9 -37.39 -3.00 -26.21
CA ALA A 9 -35.94 -2.85 -26.00
C ALA A 9 -35.67 -3.00 -24.52
N GLY A 10 -35.27 -4.21 -24.12
CA GLY A 10 -34.78 -4.45 -22.79
C GLY A 10 -33.45 -3.70 -22.61
N LEU A 11 -33.47 -2.64 -21.85
CA LEU A 11 -32.27 -1.94 -21.40
C LEU A 11 -31.59 -2.84 -20.34
N ALA A 12 -30.64 -3.67 -20.75
CA ALA A 12 -29.79 -4.40 -19.84
C ALA A 12 -28.85 -3.39 -19.18
N LEU A 13 -29.16 -2.98 -17.96
CA LEU A 13 -28.24 -2.26 -17.08
C LEU A 13 -27.13 -3.23 -16.70
N LEU A 14 -26.04 -3.23 -17.46
CA LEU A 14 -24.79 -3.87 -17.08
C LEU A 14 -24.22 -3.07 -15.90
N SER A 15 -24.50 -3.55 -14.69
CA SER A 15 -23.81 -3.06 -13.51
C SER A 15 -22.33 -3.44 -13.66
N PHE A 16 -21.53 -2.48 -14.05
CA PHE A 16 -20.07 -2.62 -14.04
C PHE A 16 -19.64 -2.65 -12.56
N MET A 17 -19.56 -3.84 -11.98
CA MET A 17 -18.84 -4.01 -10.73
C MET A 17 -17.35 -3.84 -11.05
N ALA A 18 -16.77 -2.73 -10.60
CA ALA A 18 -15.33 -2.51 -10.68
C ALA A 18 -14.65 -3.60 -9.83
N LEU A 19 -14.01 -4.57 -10.49
CA LEU A 19 -13.15 -5.54 -9.82
C LEU A 19 -11.93 -4.80 -9.26
N PRO A 20 -11.46 -5.16 -8.04
CA PRO A 20 -10.24 -4.59 -7.52
C PRO A 20 -9.10 -4.88 -8.49
N ASP A 21 -8.25 -3.88 -8.74
CA ASP A 21 -7.11 -4.02 -9.64
C ASP A 21 -6.14 -5.08 -9.07
N ALA A 22 -6.00 -6.20 -9.78
CA ALA A 22 -5.12 -7.29 -9.38
C ALA A 22 -3.65 -6.85 -9.26
N GLN A 23 -3.23 -5.86 -10.05
CA GLN A 23 -1.87 -5.29 -9.98
C GLN A 23 -1.66 -4.48 -8.71
N ALA A 24 -2.65 -3.71 -8.26
CA ALA A 24 -2.59 -2.96 -7.01
C ALA A 24 -2.49 -3.91 -5.80
N GLN A 25 -3.24 -5.04 -5.80
CA GLN A 25 -3.13 -6.06 -4.77
C GLN A 25 -1.76 -6.73 -4.76
N THR A 26 -1.22 -7.09 -5.91
CA THR A 26 0.13 -7.69 -6.03
C THR A 26 1.20 -6.73 -5.51
N SER A 27 1.11 -5.45 -5.84
CA SER A 27 2.03 -4.42 -5.35
C SER A 27 1.92 -4.21 -3.84
N ALA A 28 0.72 -4.24 -3.28
CA ALA A 28 0.51 -4.14 -1.84
C ALA A 28 1.09 -5.37 -1.10
N ASP A 29 0.92 -6.56 -1.62
CA ASP A 29 1.48 -7.78 -1.05
C ASP A 29 3.01 -7.78 -1.11
N GLU A 30 3.59 -7.32 -2.20
CA GLU A 30 5.03 -7.16 -2.33
C GLU A 30 5.59 -6.14 -1.34
N ALA A 31 4.94 -4.99 -1.22
CA ALA A 31 5.32 -3.96 -0.25
C ALA A 31 5.23 -4.49 1.19
N ARG A 32 4.17 -5.23 1.51
CA ARG A 32 4.00 -5.85 2.82
C ARG A 32 5.14 -6.82 3.13
N LYS A 33 5.53 -7.65 2.18
CA LYS A 33 6.66 -8.58 2.34
C LYS A 33 7.97 -7.84 2.58
N LEU A 34 8.23 -6.77 1.84
CA LEU A 34 9.41 -5.92 2.06
C LEU A 34 9.39 -5.29 3.45
N PHE A 35 8.24 -4.79 3.89
CA PHE A 35 8.07 -4.18 5.20
C PHE A 35 8.35 -5.16 6.34
N VAL A 36 7.82 -6.37 6.24
CA VAL A 36 7.89 -7.39 7.29
C VAL A 36 9.26 -8.09 7.31
N ASN A 37 9.78 -8.44 6.15
CA ASN A 37 11.00 -9.24 6.04
C ASN A 37 12.28 -8.42 5.88
N GLY A 38 12.16 -7.20 5.38
CA GLY A 38 13.31 -6.35 5.05
C GLY A 38 14.13 -6.86 3.87
N VAL A 39 15.23 -6.19 3.62
CA VAL A 39 16.24 -6.56 2.62
C VAL A 39 17.61 -6.47 3.29
N ALA A 40 18.23 -7.63 3.56
CA ALA A 40 19.53 -7.65 4.22
C ALA A 40 20.59 -6.82 3.45
N PRO A 41 21.49 -6.13 4.14
CA PRO A 41 21.74 -6.12 5.57
C PRO A 41 20.89 -5.12 6.37
N LEU A 42 19.95 -4.42 5.73
CA LEU A 42 19.09 -3.44 6.39
C LEU A 42 18.07 -4.13 7.29
N PRO A 43 17.71 -3.50 8.44
CA PRO A 43 16.67 -4.03 9.30
C PRO A 43 15.30 -3.96 8.62
N ALA A 44 14.40 -4.90 8.95
CA ALA A 44 13.02 -4.84 8.52
C ALA A 44 12.29 -3.65 9.17
N CYS A 45 11.39 -3.02 8.44
CA CYS A 45 10.56 -1.93 8.96
C CYS A 45 9.74 -2.38 10.17
N ALA A 46 9.22 -3.61 10.13
CA ALA A 46 8.43 -4.23 11.18
C ALA A 46 9.19 -4.41 12.51
N LEU A 47 10.53 -4.41 12.48
CA LEU A 47 11.34 -4.51 13.69
C LEU A 47 11.18 -3.26 14.57
N CYS A 48 10.99 -2.11 13.95
CA CYS A 48 10.97 -0.82 14.65
C CYS A 48 9.58 -0.16 14.66
N HIS A 49 8.72 -0.46 13.70
CA HIS A 49 7.45 0.24 13.54
C HIS A 49 6.23 -0.66 13.72
N THR A 50 5.20 -0.10 14.35
CA THR A 50 3.86 -0.67 14.34
C THR A 50 3.15 -0.28 13.04
N LEU A 51 2.56 -1.26 12.38
CA LEU A 51 1.67 -1.09 11.23
C LEU A 51 0.72 -2.28 11.18
N LYS A 52 -0.54 -2.09 11.56
CA LYS A 52 -1.52 -3.17 11.72
C LYS A 52 -1.74 -3.95 10.42
N SER A 53 -1.84 -3.24 9.30
CA SER A 53 -2.05 -3.88 7.99
C SER A 53 -0.94 -4.86 7.61
N ALA A 54 0.27 -4.66 8.12
CA ALA A 54 1.41 -5.55 7.92
C ALA A 54 1.56 -6.58 9.04
N GLY A 55 0.73 -6.54 10.09
CA GLY A 55 0.91 -7.35 11.29
C GLY A 55 2.16 -6.99 12.09
N ALA A 56 2.68 -5.78 11.89
CA ALA A 56 3.90 -5.32 12.55
C ALA A 56 3.59 -4.63 13.88
N THR A 57 4.39 -4.92 14.89
CA THR A 57 4.20 -4.46 16.27
C THR A 57 5.46 -3.84 16.89
N GLY A 58 6.43 -3.44 16.06
CA GLY A 58 7.67 -2.82 16.53
C GLY A 58 7.41 -1.51 17.28
N GLN A 59 8.16 -1.28 18.36
CA GLN A 59 7.99 -0.12 19.25
C GLN A 59 9.23 0.75 19.37
N ILE A 60 10.25 0.49 18.57
CA ILE A 60 11.50 1.28 18.58
C ILE A 60 11.31 2.62 17.87
N GLY A 61 10.64 2.60 16.73
CA GLY A 61 10.28 3.78 15.97
C GLY A 61 8.85 4.24 16.23
N PRO A 62 8.41 5.35 15.60
CA PRO A 62 7.02 5.79 15.69
C PRO A 62 6.03 4.72 15.21
N ASP A 63 4.88 4.66 15.88
CA ASP A 63 3.71 3.93 15.42
C ASP A 63 3.20 4.59 14.14
N LEU A 64 3.28 3.88 13.02
CA LEU A 64 2.89 4.44 11.72
C LEU A 64 1.38 4.62 11.59
N ASP A 65 0.59 3.80 12.29
CA ASP A 65 -0.87 3.96 12.31
C ASP A 65 -1.29 5.26 12.99
N ASP A 66 -0.58 5.68 14.01
CA ASP A 66 -0.80 6.96 14.69
C ASP A 66 -0.25 8.14 13.87
N LEU A 67 0.95 7.96 13.31
CA LEU A 67 1.64 9.01 12.58
C LEU A 67 0.97 9.36 11.24
N ARG A 68 0.46 8.36 10.53
CA ARG A 68 -0.19 8.49 9.21
C ARG A 68 0.62 9.34 8.23
N PRO A 69 1.86 8.98 7.95
CA PRO A 69 2.70 9.77 7.06
C PRO A 69 2.20 9.69 5.61
N ASP A 70 2.35 10.77 4.87
CA ASP A 70 2.17 10.73 3.43
C ASP A 70 3.37 10.05 2.74
N ALA A 71 3.21 9.73 1.44
CA ALA A 71 4.22 9.01 0.68
C ALA A 71 5.55 9.80 0.59
N ASP A 72 5.50 11.11 0.40
CA ASP A 72 6.70 11.96 0.30
C ASP A 72 7.50 11.93 1.61
N ARG A 73 6.83 11.98 2.74
CA ARG A 73 7.47 11.88 4.05
C ARG A 73 8.16 10.54 4.24
N VAL A 74 7.51 9.45 3.84
CA VAL A 74 8.10 8.10 3.91
C VAL A 74 9.30 7.99 2.98
N GLU A 75 9.20 8.46 1.74
CA GLU A 75 10.32 8.45 0.80
C GLU A 75 11.53 9.20 1.33
N LYS A 76 11.33 10.39 1.88
CA LYS A 76 12.42 11.20 2.48
C LYS A 76 13.08 10.47 3.65
N ALA A 77 12.29 9.87 4.52
CA ALA A 77 12.79 9.09 5.65
C ALA A 77 13.61 7.88 5.18
N LEU A 78 13.15 7.17 4.15
CA LEU A 78 13.87 6.03 3.58
C LEU A 78 15.20 6.46 2.92
N ARG A 79 15.20 7.57 2.20
CA ARG A 79 16.43 8.04 1.54
C ARG A 79 17.47 8.59 2.51
N ASN A 80 17.03 9.35 3.50
CA ASN A 80 17.93 10.12 4.36
C ASN A 80 18.18 9.49 5.73
N GLY A 81 17.27 8.62 6.19
CA GLY A 81 17.23 8.22 7.59
C GLY A 81 16.78 9.37 8.50
N ILE A 82 16.42 9.05 9.75
CA ILE A 82 16.07 10.02 10.78
C ILE A 82 16.52 9.48 12.14
N GLY A 83 17.44 10.17 12.83
CA GLY A 83 17.92 9.72 14.14
C GLY A 83 18.40 8.26 14.09
N PRO A 84 17.86 7.36 14.94
CA PRO A 84 18.26 5.95 14.94
C PRO A 84 17.81 5.17 13.69
N MET A 85 16.84 5.69 12.92
CA MET A 85 16.40 5.07 11.68
C MET A 85 17.48 5.21 10.62
N PRO A 86 18.05 4.11 10.09
CA PRO A 86 19.09 4.20 9.07
C PRO A 86 18.51 4.67 7.73
N SER A 87 19.40 5.12 6.84
CA SER A 87 19.04 5.33 5.45
C SER A 87 18.84 3.98 4.74
N PHE A 88 17.79 3.89 3.94
CA PHE A 88 17.46 2.75 3.10
C PHE A 88 17.79 3.03 1.62
N ARG A 89 18.77 3.89 1.38
CA ARG A 89 19.16 4.33 0.03
C ARG A 89 19.66 3.21 -0.87
N THR A 90 20.04 2.07 -0.31
CA THR A 90 20.42 0.87 -1.06
C THR A 90 19.25 0.09 -1.64
N LEU A 91 18.02 0.37 -1.20
CA LEU A 91 16.83 -0.10 -1.89
C LEU A 91 16.73 0.54 -3.27
N SER A 92 16.13 -0.17 -4.22
CA SER A 92 15.82 0.43 -5.52
C SER A 92 14.80 1.56 -5.39
N GLU A 93 14.80 2.51 -6.33
CA GLU A 93 13.80 3.56 -6.38
C GLU A 93 12.36 3.01 -6.45
N ALA A 94 12.20 1.88 -7.16
CA ALA A 94 10.91 1.19 -7.21
C ALA A 94 10.49 0.65 -5.85
N GLN A 95 11.40 0.06 -5.08
CA GLN A 95 11.14 -0.44 -3.73
C GLN A 95 10.82 0.70 -2.75
N ILE A 96 11.54 1.81 -2.82
CA ILE A 96 11.28 2.98 -2.00
C ILE A 96 9.87 3.52 -2.25
N ARG A 97 9.50 3.71 -3.51
CA ARG A 97 8.15 4.18 -3.87
C ARG A 97 7.06 3.19 -3.48
N LEU A 98 7.32 1.91 -3.67
CA LEU A 98 6.40 0.84 -3.31
C LEU A 98 6.09 0.85 -1.80
N LEU A 99 7.12 0.92 -0.97
CA LEU A 99 6.98 1.02 0.48
C LEU A 99 6.29 2.31 0.92
N ALA A 100 6.65 3.45 0.33
CA ALA A 100 6.05 4.74 0.64
C ALA A 100 4.55 4.76 0.31
N THR A 101 4.17 4.27 -0.86
CA THR A 101 2.77 4.16 -1.28
C THR A 101 1.99 3.22 -0.35
N TYR A 102 2.56 2.09 0.00
CA TYR A 102 1.93 1.11 0.88
C TYR A 102 1.69 1.68 2.28
N VAL A 103 2.71 2.28 2.90
CA VAL A 103 2.56 2.87 4.23
C VAL A 103 1.55 4.00 4.23
N ALA A 104 1.63 4.92 3.26
CA ALA A 104 0.69 6.03 3.15
C ALA A 104 -0.76 5.57 2.97
N ALA A 105 -0.98 4.48 2.23
CA ALA A 105 -2.32 3.95 1.97
C ALA A 105 -2.90 3.14 3.15
N THR A 106 -2.06 2.49 3.94
CA THR A 106 -2.51 1.53 4.96
C THR A 106 -2.36 2.00 6.40
N ALA A 107 -1.52 3.00 6.67
CA ALA A 107 -1.35 3.55 8.02
C ALA A 107 -2.67 4.10 8.57
N GLY A 108 -3.03 3.67 9.77
CA GLY A 108 -4.29 4.04 10.43
C GLY A 108 -5.51 3.26 9.93
N THR A 109 -5.34 2.26 9.07
CA THR A 109 -6.43 1.34 8.67
C THR A 109 -6.45 0.09 9.55
N PRO A 110 -7.64 -0.52 9.72
CA PRO A 110 -7.76 -1.75 10.51
C PRO A 110 -6.97 -2.92 9.95
#